data_bdce5637a42882caa73066dbc3ec540f
#
_entry.id   bdce5637a42882caa73066dbc3ec540f
#
_cell.length_a   1.000
_cell.length_b   1.000
_cell.length_c   1.000
_cell.angle_alpha   90.00
_cell.angle_beta   90.00
_cell.angle_gamma   90.00
#
_symmetry.space_group_name_H-M   'P 1'
#
loop_
_entity.id
_entity.type
_entity.pdbx_description
1 polymer ?
#
loop_
_entity_poly.entity_id
_entity_poly.type
_entity_poly.pdbx_seq_one_letter_code
_entity_poly.pdbx_strand_id
1 'polypeptide(L)'
;MEKHFNTIKDTFVIQNGIKVYNFNWCLNYIEYQGKKIYGRSFKIETIDHQTILKLVIYAIRDEKMALELNLDLRKGILLSGPIGCGKTSIMALIRPFFYHKHDYKIKTCREISFEFAKNGFESLHHYTQKEHP
;
A
#
# COMPACT_ATOMS: atom_id res chain seq x y z
N MET A 1 11.63 -26.28 -6.79
CA MET A 1 10.23 -25.92 -6.96
C MET A 1 10.08 -24.42 -6.93
N GLU A 2 9.57 -23.86 -8.00
CA GLU A 2 9.36 -22.41 -8.03
C GLU A 2 8.20 -22.03 -7.11
N LYS A 3 8.42 -21.00 -6.31
CA LYS A 3 7.37 -20.46 -5.46
C LYS A 3 6.46 -19.56 -6.30
N HIS A 4 5.17 -19.79 -6.21
CA HIS A 4 4.17 -18.97 -6.88
C HIS A 4 3.70 -17.88 -5.94
N PHE A 5 3.57 -16.64 -6.46
CA PHE A 5 3.17 -15.47 -5.68
C PHE A 5 1.77 -14.99 -6.06
N ASN A 6 0.81 -15.93 -6.00
CA ASN A 6 -0.56 -15.66 -6.45
C ASN A 6 -1.42 -14.95 -5.39
N THR A 7 -1.12 -15.15 -4.12
CA THR A 7 -1.92 -14.59 -3.03
C THR A 7 -1.01 -13.93 -1.99
N ILE A 8 -1.62 -13.09 -1.14
CA ILE A 8 -0.89 -12.44 -0.06
C ILE A 8 -0.24 -13.45 0.90
N LYS A 9 -0.79 -14.65 1.00
CA LYS A 9 -0.23 -15.71 1.86
C LYS A 9 1.14 -16.18 1.40
N ASP A 10 1.48 -15.93 0.13
CA ASP A 10 2.78 -16.32 -0.42
C ASP A 10 3.90 -15.36 -0.03
N THR A 11 3.60 -14.28 0.69
CA THR A 11 4.57 -13.26 1.09
C THR A 11 5.11 -13.45 2.49
N PHE A 12 4.56 -14.39 3.25
CA PHE A 12 4.97 -14.62 4.63
C PHE A 12 4.90 -16.11 4.98
N VAL A 13 5.53 -16.46 6.10
CA VAL A 13 5.36 -17.75 6.76
C VAL A 13 4.89 -17.50 8.18
N ILE A 14 4.23 -18.50 8.78
CA ILE A 14 3.77 -18.40 10.16
C ILE A 14 4.78 -19.13 11.05
N GLN A 15 5.35 -18.40 12.00
CA GLN A 15 6.28 -18.94 12.99
C GLN A 15 5.78 -18.56 14.38
N ASN A 16 5.54 -19.56 15.23
CA ASN A 16 5.03 -19.34 16.59
C ASN A 16 3.75 -18.49 16.61
N GLY A 17 2.85 -18.71 15.64
CA GLY A 17 1.60 -17.96 15.52
C GLY A 17 1.75 -16.55 14.97
N ILE A 18 2.94 -16.14 14.57
CA ILE A 18 3.22 -14.80 14.06
C ILE A 18 3.56 -14.87 12.58
N LYS A 19 3.01 -13.94 11.80
CA LYS A 19 3.33 -13.80 10.38
C LYS A 19 4.71 -13.16 10.22
N VAL A 20 5.62 -13.87 9.55
CA VAL A 20 6.95 -13.36 9.25
C VAL A 20 7.03 -13.14 7.74
N TYR A 21 7.05 -11.87 7.32
CA TYR A 21 7.06 -11.49 5.91
C TYR A 21 8.49 -11.53 5.36
N ASN A 22 8.59 -11.96 4.10
CA ASN A 22 9.84 -11.90 3.35
C ASN A 22 9.70 -10.80 2.29
N PHE A 23 10.57 -9.79 2.35
CA PHE A 23 10.45 -8.63 1.47
C PHE A 23 10.59 -9.00 -0.02
N ASN A 24 11.51 -9.90 -0.36
CA ASN A 24 11.64 -10.34 -1.74
C ASN A 24 10.37 -11.03 -2.25
N TRP A 25 9.73 -11.80 -1.40
CA TRP A 25 8.44 -12.42 -1.75
C TRP A 25 7.35 -11.37 -1.91
N CYS A 26 7.38 -10.33 -1.09
CA CYS A 26 6.45 -9.21 -1.22
C CYS A 26 6.62 -8.50 -2.56
N LEU A 27 7.87 -8.23 -2.96
CA LEU A 27 8.16 -7.63 -4.26
C LEU A 27 7.66 -8.50 -5.41
N ASN A 28 7.92 -9.80 -5.36
CA ASN A 28 7.47 -10.72 -6.39
C ASN A 28 5.95 -10.79 -6.49
N TYR A 29 5.28 -10.78 -5.35
CA TYR A 29 3.82 -10.74 -5.30
C TYR A 29 3.27 -9.45 -5.92
N ILE A 30 3.83 -8.31 -5.55
CA ILE A 30 3.40 -7.01 -6.06
C ILE A 30 3.61 -6.94 -7.58
N GLU A 31 4.76 -7.39 -8.06
CA GLU A 31 5.06 -7.40 -9.49
C GLU A 31 4.13 -8.34 -10.26
N TYR A 32 3.87 -9.52 -9.71
CA TYR A 32 2.93 -10.47 -10.31
C TYR A 32 1.53 -9.87 -10.44
N GLN A 33 1.03 -9.26 -9.37
CA GLN A 33 -0.28 -8.61 -9.38
C GLN A 33 -0.30 -7.41 -10.33
N GLY A 34 0.78 -6.65 -10.37
CA GLY A 34 0.90 -5.52 -11.27
C GLY A 34 0.84 -5.93 -12.73
N LYS A 35 1.53 -7.00 -13.09
CA LYS A 35 1.48 -7.55 -14.46
C LYS A 35 0.10 -8.04 -14.82
N LYS A 36 -0.60 -8.62 -13.86
CA LYS A 36 -1.95 -9.13 -14.05
C LYS A 36 -2.96 -7.99 -14.28
N ILE A 37 -2.80 -6.88 -13.60
CA ILE A 37 -3.73 -5.74 -13.65
C ILE A 37 -3.34 -4.76 -14.76
N TYR A 38 -2.06 -4.44 -14.88
CA TYR A 38 -1.55 -3.35 -15.75
C TYR A 38 -0.87 -3.84 -17.02
N GLY A 39 -0.68 -5.16 -17.17
CA GLY A 39 -0.05 -5.74 -18.36
C GLY A 39 1.37 -6.24 -18.12
N ARG A 40 1.87 -7.00 -19.08
CA ARG A 40 3.16 -7.69 -18.99
C ARG A 40 4.36 -6.74 -18.85
N SER A 41 4.21 -5.50 -19.30
CA SER A 41 5.28 -4.51 -19.21
C SER A 41 5.44 -3.92 -17.81
N PHE A 42 4.50 -4.19 -16.91
CA PHE A 42 4.62 -3.72 -15.53
C PHE A 42 5.86 -4.29 -14.87
N LYS A 43 6.64 -3.41 -14.28
CA LYS A 43 7.90 -3.78 -13.63
C LYS A 43 8.16 -2.84 -12.46
N ILE A 44 8.64 -3.39 -11.36
CA ILE A 44 9.08 -2.58 -10.24
C ILE A 44 10.53 -2.18 -10.48
N GLU A 45 10.79 -0.87 -10.54
CA GLU A 45 12.14 -0.36 -10.69
C GLU A 45 12.90 -0.46 -9.35
N THR A 46 14.20 -0.69 -9.43
CA THR A 46 15.04 -0.82 -8.23
C THR A 46 14.98 0.44 -7.36
N ILE A 47 14.86 1.60 -7.98
CA ILE A 47 14.77 2.88 -7.25
C ILE A 47 13.53 2.95 -6.35
N ASP A 48 12.49 2.19 -6.69
CA ASP A 48 11.24 2.18 -5.92
C ASP A 48 11.24 1.17 -4.78
N HIS A 49 12.24 0.30 -4.70
CA HIS A 49 12.27 -0.76 -3.69
C HIS A 49 12.22 -0.22 -2.26
N GLN A 50 12.95 0.85 -1.96
CA GLN A 50 12.96 1.43 -0.64
C GLN A 50 11.60 2.01 -0.25
N THR A 51 10.95 2.68 -1.20
CA THR A 51 9.60 3.22 -1.00
C THR A 51 8.61 2.09 -0.74
N ILE A 52 8.68 1.02 -1.54
CA ILE A 52 7.79 -0.13 -1.39
C ILE A 52 8.03 -0.83 -0.05
N LEU A 53 9.29 -0.98 0.34
CA LEU A 53 9.63 -1.56 1.65
C LEU A 53 8.96 -0.78 2.79
N LYS A 54 9.10 0.55 2.77
CA LYS A 54 8.48 1.40 3.78
C LYS A 54 6.97 1.28 3.80
N LEU A 55 6.35 1.22 2.63
CA LEU A 55 4.90 1.07 2.52
C LEU A 55 4.42 -0.28 3.05
N VAL A 56 5.13 -1.35 2.73
CA VAL A 56 4.79 -2.69 3.23
C VAL A 56 4.94 -2.74 4.75
N ILE A 57 6.05 -2.24 5.29
CA ILE A 57 6.28 -2.20 6.74
C ILE A 57 5.19 -1.40 7.45
N TYR A 58 4.82 -0.26 6.88
CA TYR A 58 3.70 0.54 7.40
C TYR A 58 2.38 -0.24 7.35
N ALA A 59 2.12 -0.92 6.25
CA ALA A 59 0.87 -1.65 6.04
C ALA A 59 0.71 -2.82 7.02
N ILE A 60 1.79 -3.59 7.21
CA ILE A 60 1.76 -4.75 8.11
C ILE A 60 1.95 -4.37 9.57
N ARG A 61 2.19 -3.11 9.87
CA ARG A 61 2.35 -2.57 11.22
C ARG A 61 3.50 -3.21 11.99
N ASP A 62 4.61 -3.43 11.32
CA ASP A 62 5.83 -3.98 11.93
C ASP A 62 6.57 -2.87 12.70
N GLU A 63 6.34 -2.81 14.00
CA GLU A 63 6.87 -1.75 14.86
C GLU A 63 8.39 -1.74 14.90
N LYS A 64 9.02 -2.91 14.91
CA LYS A 64 10.48 -3.02 14.98
C LYS A 64 11.12 -2.46 13.71
N MET A 65 10.65 -2.89 12.55
CA MET A 65 11.18 -2.39 11.27
C MET A 65 10.83 -0.94 11.03
N ALA A 66 9.64 -0.51 11.47
CA ALA A 66 9.26 0.90 11.39
C ALA A 66 10.23 1.79 12.16
N LEU A 67 10.63 1.36 13.36
CA LEU A 67 11.59 2.09 14.16
C LEU A 67 12.95 2.19 13.45
N GLU A 68 13.42 1.08 12.86
CA GLU A 68 14.69 1.07 12.11
C GLU A 68 14.64 1.99 10.88
N LEU A 69 13.47 2.13 10.25
CA LEU A 69 13.29 2.95 9.05
C LEU A 69 12.82 4.37 9.35
N ASN A 70 12.72 4.75 10.61
CA ASN A 70 12.21 6.05 11.06
C ASN A 70 10.78 6.32 10.57
N LEU A 71 9.94 5.29 10.57
CA LEU A 71 8.52 5.40 10.23
C LEU A 71 7.70 5.51 11.50
N ASP A 72 6.77 6.44 11.53
CA ASP A 72 5.79 6.55 12.62
C ASP A 72 4.46 5.96 12.15
N LEU A 73 4.14 4.79 12.70
CA LEU A 73 2.92 4.06 12.32
C LEU A 73 1.63 4.78 12.76
N ARG A 74 1.74 5.79 13.62
CA ARG A 74 0.59 6.57 14.07
C ARG A 74 0.24 7.71 13.13
N LYS A 75 1.16 8.05 12.21
CA LYS A 75 0.98 9.12 11.22
C LYS A 75 0.47 8.55 9.91
N GLY A 76 -0.18 9.39 9.12
CA GLY A 76 -0.56 9.04 7.76
C GLY A 76 0.63 8.99 6.82
N ILE A 77 0.38 8.60 5.59
CA ILE A 77 1.40 8.50 4.55
C ILE A 77 1.20 9.63 3.54
N LEU A 78 2.30 10.29 3.19
CA LEU A 78 2.36 11.15 2.01
C LEU A 78 3.33 10.53 1.01
N LEU A 79 2.79 10.10 -0.13
CA LEU A 79 3.59 9.57 -1.22
C LEU A 79 3.65 10.63 -2.33
N SER A 80 4.82 11.20 -2.53
CA SER A 80 4.99 12.27 -3.50
C SER A 80 5.99 11.86 -4.58
N GLY A 81 5.90 12.51 -5.73
CA GLY A 81 6.78 12.26 -6.85
C GLY A 81 6.18 12.84 -8.12
N PRO A 82 6.94 12.84 -9.23
CA PRO A 82 6.44 13.37 -10.49
C PRO A 82 5.26 12.57 -11.03
N ILE A 83 4.48 13.19 -11.89
CA ILE A 83 3.37 12.54 -12.59
C ILE A 83 3.92 11.36 -13.39
N GLY A 84 3.22 10.22 -13.32
CA GLY A 84 3.61 9.04 -14.09
C GLY A 84 4.66 8.16 -13.43
N CYS A 85 5.03 8.41 -12.18
CA CYS A 85 6.01 7.58 -11.46
C CYS A 85 5.40 6.32 -10.80
N GLY A 86 4.12 6.01 -11.08
CA GLY A 86 3.48 4.79 -10.60
C GLY A 86 2.92 4.85 -9.18
N LYS A 87 2.77 6.03 -8.60
CA LYS A 87 2.25 6.18 -7.23
C LYS A 87 0.91 5.50 -7.01
N THR A 88 -0.03 5.72 -7.91
CA THR A 88 -1.37 5.16 -7.81
C THR A 88 -1.34 3.64 -7.92
N SER A 89 -0.55 3.11 -8.85
CA SER A 89 -0.39 1.67 -9.04
C SER A 89 0.21 1.01 -7.81
N ILE A 90 1.25 1.61 -7.25
CA ILE A 90 1.91 1.11 -6.03
C ILE A 90 0.91 1.07 -4.88
N MET A 91 0.17 2.15 -4.66
CA MET A 91 -0.81 2.20 -3.57
C MET A 91 -1.92 1.16 -3.76
N ALA A 92 -2.38 0.97 -4.99
CA ALA A 92 -3.39 -0.06 -5.27
C ALA A 92 -2.86 -1.46 -4.98
N LEU A 93 -1.60 -1.73 -5.32
CA LEU A 93 -0.99 -3.05 -5.14
C LEU A 93 -0.58 -3.34 -3.69
N ILE A 94 -0.31 -2.31 -2.90
CA ILE A 94 0.04 -2.44 -1.48
C ILE A 94 -1.19 -2.69 -0.60
N ARG A 95 -2.37 -2.31 -1.08
CA ARG A 95 -3.60 -2.39 -0.30
C ARG A 95 -3.84 -3.74 0.39
N PRO A 96 -3.60 -4.90 -0.23
CA PRO A 96 -3.81 -6.19 0.43
C PRO A 96 -2.94 -6.44 1.67
N PHE A 97 -1.85 -5.68 1.85
CA PHE A 97 -0.99 -5.81 3.03
C PHE A 97 -1.58 -5.14 4.26
N PHE A 98 -2.53 -4.22 4.10
CA PHE A 98 -3.15 -3.53 5.23
C PHE A 98 -4.10 -4.46 5.98
N TYR A 99 -4.13 -4.33 7.30
CA TYR A 99 -5.14 -4.98 8.11
C TYR A 99 -6.50 -4.36 7.80
N HIS A 100 -7.55 -5.14 7.97
CA HIS A 100 -8.92 -4.77 7.63
C HIS A 100 -9.34 -3.40 8.19
N LYS A 101 -9.02 -3.14 9.45
CA LYS A 101 -9.38 -1.87 10.12
C LYS A 101 -8.56 -0.67 9.64
N HIS A 102 -7.49 -0.90 8.88
CA HIS A 102 -6.63 0.15 8.33
C HIS A 102 -6.73 0.24 6.82
N ASP A 103 -7.71 -0.45 6.23
CA ASP A 103 -7.91 -0.43 4.78
C ASP A 103 -8.30 0.99 4.32
N TYR A 104 -8.16 1.24 3.03
CA TYR A 104 -8.39 2.56 2.45
C TYR A 104 -9.03 2.43 1.08
N LYS A 105 -9.61 3.54 0.62
CA LYS A 105 -10.13 3.67 -0.75
C LYS A 105 -9.28 4.67 -1.50
N ILE A 106 -9.11 4.42 -2.79
CA ILE A 106 -8.40 5.34 -3.69
C ILE A 106 -9.45 6.16 -4.44
N LYS A 107 -9.34 7.49 -4.33
CA LYS A 107 -10.15 8.42 -5.09
C LYS A 107 -9.27 9.45 -5.75
N THR A 108 -9.64 9.85 -6.98
CA THR A 108 -8.95 10.92 -7.67
C THR A 108 -9.37 12.27 -7.10
N CYS A 109 -8.49 13.27 -7.25
CA CYS A 109 -8.85 14.65 -6.88
C CYS A 109 -10.06 15.13 -7.65
N ARG A 110 -10.23 14.66 -8.89
CA ARG A 110 -11.38 14.99 -9.73
C ARG A 110 -12.67 14.50 -9.11
N GLU A 111 -12.70 13.25 -8.64
CA GLU A 111 -13.86 12.68 -7.96
C GLU A 111 -14.24 13.46 -6.72
N ILE A 112 -13.23 13.83 -5.92
CA ILE A 112 -13.45 14.63 -4.70
C ILE A 112 -13.99 16.01 -5.06
N SER A 113 -13.46 16.62 -6.11
CA SER A 113 -13.95 17.93 -6.59
C SER A 113 -15.42 17.85 -7.02
N PHE A 114 -15.83 16.80 -7.71
CA PHE A 114 -17.23 16.60 -8.07
C PHE A 114 -18.11 16.43 -6.85
N GLU A 115 -17.67 15.66 -5.87
CA GLU A 115 -18.41 15.49 -4.62
C GLU A 115 -18.56 16.82 -3.88
N PHE A 116 -17.52 17.63 -3.86
CA PHE A 116 -17.53 18.95 -3.25
C PHE A 116 -18.56 19.87 -3.96
N ALA A 117 -18.54 19.88 -5.29
CA ALA A 117 -19.47 20.69 -6.08
C ALA A 117 -20.92 20.30 -5.81
N LYS A 118 -21.18 19.01 -5.55
CA LYS A 118 -22.51 18.50 -5.29
C LYS A 118 -22.97 18.67 -3.85
N ASN A 119 -22.09 18.38 -2.89
CA ASN A 119 -22.43 18.27 -1.46
C ASN A 119 -21.77 19.33 -0.57
N GLY A 120 -20.94 20.22 -1.13
CA GLY A 120 -20.24 21.26 -0.39
C GLY A 120 -19.20 20.70 0.58
N PHE A 121 -18.96 21.45 1.65
CA PHE A 121 -17.93 21.08 2.63
C PHE A 121 -18.20 19.76 3.35
N GLU A 122 -19.45 19.31 3.40
CA GLU A 122 -19.78 18.04 4.03
C GLU A 122 -19.07 16.85 3.36
N SER A 123 -18.88 16.92 2.04
CA SER A 123 -18.18 15.84 1.31
C SER A 123 -16.74 15.69 1.76
N LEU A 124 -16.09 16.78 2.18
CA LEU A 124 -14.71 16.76 2.63
C LEU A 124 -14.56 16.17 4.03
N HIS A 125 -15.60 16.20 4.85
CA HIS A 125 -15.58 15.59 6.17
C HIS A 125 -15.28 14.10 6.11
N HIS A 126 -15.76 13.39 5.08
CA HIS A 126 -15.51 11.97 4.91
C HIS A 126 -14.02 11.64 4.78
N TYR A 127 -13.21 12.61 4.31
CA TYR A 127 -11.79 12.40 4.05
C TYR A 127 -10.89 13.04 5.10
N THR A 128 -11.41 13.96 5.88
CA THR A 128 -10.62 14.71 6.86
C THR A 128 -10.89 14.31 8.30
N GLN A 129 -12.10 13.83 8.59
CA GLN A 129 -12.41 13.33 9.92
C GLN A 129 -11.84 11.95 10.11
N LYS A 130 -10.97 11.82 11.10
CA LYS A 130 -10.59 10.51 11.58
C LYS A 130 -11.76 9.95 12.34
N GLU A 131 -12.19 8.76 11.97
CA GLU A 131 -13.08 8.01 12.82
C GLU A 131 -12.33 7.72 14.12
N HIS A 132 -12.84 8.25 15.18
CA HIS A 132 -12.29 7.94 16.50
C HIS A 132 -12.79 6.57 16.92
N PRO A 133 -11.87 5.70 17.34
CA PRO A 133 -12.28 4.40 17.86
C PRO A 133 -13.13 4.56 19.12
#